data_5a1806710fa3c87ebf87a1405e94e550
#
_entry.id   5a1806710fa3c87ebf87a1405e94e550
#
_cell.length_a   1.000
_cell.length_b   1.000
_cell.length_c   1.000
_cell.angle_alpha   90.00
_cell.angle_beta   90.00
_cell.angle_gamma   90.00
#
_symmetry.space_group_name_H-M   'P 1'
#
loop_
_entity.id
_entity.type
_entity.pdbx_description
1 polymer ?
#
loop_
_entity_poly.entity_id
_entity_poly.type
_entity_poly.pdbx_seq_one_letter_code
_entity_poly.pdbx_strand_id
1 'polypeptide(L)'
;MKMDKKIEGVDSSREMTGGQIIVDHLIREGVTHVFGIPGHGDTALMDAFVDRKEEINLLPAMHEQNASHMADGFYRSSGKVAAVVTSIGPGATNTLTGIATAFADSLPQLVITGGVHTYMMGRGVLQELDRPHSDNFPRMAEPVVKRWFNPSHVEQIPNMMEQAFNSMLEGRMGPVLINVPQDIQAETGNVVINDSKKRRTAARTYGDPAYIAEAVELLLSSDRPVILAGGGVVTAEATEVLREIAEFLGAPVTTSFMGKGSFPEDHELFACACGDLGSIPGNAMTRSADVLLAIGCRFSDRITSSYQPGVTFDIPKTKLIQVDLDGFEIGKNYPVEVGIVGDAKAVLSGILAGLKEKGKSRDYKNSAQFKELLERKVEWEEYLRPLRTANVQPMTASQVLVEARKALPRDAIVVTDSSNPQNQVFNEFPVYGPRQHITPGGMSGIGFALPAAIGAKLGKPEAPVCAVFGDGAFLQTGTELATAAMLGAAVVFLVINNGGWGAIRNLQLNMFGEDREIITQFKTPDGEPWMADAAGVAKSLGCEAERVTDPAEIGPAIQRALASGKPYLIDAICAIERPYSNMHVTGWWDITVPAYLGDLRAKYVKGRGF
;
A
#
# COMPACT_ATOMS: atom_id res chain seq x y z
N MET A 1 54.12 2.83 21.86
CA MET A 1 53.90 3.90 20.85
C MET A 1 52.43 3.82 20.43
N LYS A 2 51.55 4.56 21.13
CA LYS A 2 50.11 4.63 20.83
C LYS A 2 49.90 5.48 19.58
N MET A 3 49.43 4.90 18.51
CA MET A 3 49.02 5.64 17.34
C MET A 3 47.55 6.10 17.55
N ASP A 4 47.38 7.24 18.20
CA ASP A 4 46.12 7.98 18.17
C ASP A 4 46.03 8.73 16.83
N LYS A 5 45.72 8.05 15.76
CA LYS A 5 45.19 8.68 14.56
C LYS A 5 43.69 8.87 14.76
N LYS A 6 43.27 10.09 15.15
CA LYS A 6 41.87 10.51 14.97
C LYS A 6 41.52 10.35 13.49
N ILE A 7 40.66 9.41 13.18
CA ILE A 7 40.03 9.34 11.86
C ILE A 7 39.00 10.45 11.84
N GLU A 8 39.20 11.48 10.99
CA GLU A 8 38.22 12.55 10.82
C GLU A 8 36.88 11.95 10.41
N GLY A 9 35.81 12.26 11.19
CA GLY A 9 34.42 11.80 10.95
C GLY A 9 33.96 10.65 11.82
N VAL A 10 34.77 10.18 12.79
CA VAL A 10 34.33 9.21 13.82
C VAL A 10 33.99 9.97 15.09
N ASP A 11 32.76 9.86 15.55
CA ASP A 11 32.32 10.39 16.85
C ASP A 11 33.20 9.79 17.97
N SER A 12 33.43 10.57 19.02
CA SER A 12 34.11 10.06 20.21
C SER A 12 33.26 8.94 20.84
N SER A 13 33.93 7.89 21.34
CA SER A 13 33.25 6.85 22.11
C SER A 13 32.45 7.45 23.28
N ARG A 14 31.21 7.02 23.44
CA ARG A 14 30.29 7.44 24.50
C ARG A 14 29.76 6.21 25.23
N GLU A 15 29.56 6.35 26.55
CA GLU A 15 28.82 5.36 27.33
C GLU A 15 27.32 5.62 27.16
N MET A 16 26.60 4.63 26.64
CA MET A 16 25.16 4.74 26.36
C MET A 16 24.47 3.40 26.64
N THR A 17 23.18 3.47 27.04
CA THR A 17 22.35 2.26 27.12
C THR A 17 21.90 1.80 25.73
N GLY A 18 21.50 0.52 25.63
CA GLY A 18 20.97 -0.02 24.37
C GLY A 18 19.77 0.80 23.84
N GLY A 19 18.85 1.21 24.72
CA GLY A 19 17.74 2.07 24.38
C GLY A 19 18.17 3.42 23.84
N GLN A 20 19.13 4.08 24.49
CA GLN A 20 19.67 5.38 24.06
C GLN A 20 20.35 5.28 22.68
N ILE A 21 21.07 4.21 22.40
CA ILE A 21 21.71 3.98 21.11
C ILE A 21 20.65 3.85 20.00
N ILE A 22 19.58 3.09 20.24
CA ILE A 22 18.48 2.93 19.28
C ILE A 22 17.83 4.27 18.97
N VAL A 23 17.47 5.04 19.99
CA VAL A 23 16.81 6.34 19.82
C VAL A 23 17.72 7.34 19.09
N ASP A 24 19.01 7.39 19.43
CA ASP A 24 19.99 8.27 18.76
C ASP A 24 20.11 7.90 17.27
N HIS A 25 20.15 6.60 16.95
CA HIS A 25 20.16 6.15 15.54
C HIS A 25 18.89 6.51 14.78
N LEU A 26 17.70 6.33 15.38
CA LEU A 26 16.44 6.72 14.75
C LEU A 26 16.44 8.21 14.37
N ILE A 27 16.89 9.07 15.29
CA ILE A 27 16.99 10.52 15.05
C ILE A 27 17.98 10.82 13.93
N ARG A 28 19.18 10.23 13.95
CA ARG A 28 20.20 10.42 12.91
C ARG A 28 19.74 9.97 11.52
N GLU A 29 18.91 8.94 11.44
CA GLU A 29 18.30 8.48 10.21
C GLU A 29 17.14 9.36 9.74
N GLY A 30 16.71 10.32 10.57
CA GLY A 30 15.63 11.26 10.27
C GLY A 30 14.24 10.69 10.55
N VAL A 31 14.15 9.66 11.38
CA VAL A 31 12.88 9.16 11.91
C VAL A 31 12.34 10.18 12.91
N THR A 32 11.16 10.70 12.65
CA THR A 32 10.49 11.71 13.49
C THR A 32 9.30 11.14 14.25
N HIS A 33 8.78 9.99 13.82
CA HIS A 33 7.59 9.36 14.40
C HIS A 33 7.84 7.88 14.64
N VAL A 34 7.44 7.43 15.82
CA VAL A 34 7.45 6.03 16.24
C VAL A 34 6.06 5.71 16.76
N PHE A 35 5.48 4.62 16.29
CA PHE A 35 4.18 4.15 16.73
C PHE A 35 4.33 2.91 17.58
N GLY A 36 3.55 2.79 18.65
CA GLY A 36 3.66 1.59 19.49
C GLY A 36 2.69 1.52 20.65
N ILE A 37 2.81 0.43 21.38
CA ILE A 37 2.09 0.18 22.64
C ILE A 37 3.13 -0.15 23.69
N PRO A 38 3.16 0.60 24.80
CA PRO A 38 4.09 0.32 25.89
C PRO A 38 3.75 -0.99 26.58
N GLY A 39 4.79 -1.75 26.92
CA GLY A 39 4.65 -2.98 27.69
C GLY A 39 5.90 -3.24 28.52
N HIS A 40 5.87 -4.28 29.35
CA HIS A 40 7.03 -4.55 30.23
C HIS A 40 8.29 -4.91 29.45
N GLY A 41 8.16 -5.43 28.22
CA GLY A 41 9.29 -5.88 27.42
C GLY A 41 10.07 -4.76 26.72
N ASP A 42 9.57 -3.53 26.72
CA ASP A 42 10.20 -2.39 26.04
C ASP A 42 10.33 -1.15 26.95
N THR A 43 10.09 -1.27 28.26
CA THR A 43 10.12 -0.16 29.21
C THR A 43 11.42 0.62 29.23
N ALA A 44 12.57 -0.04 29.19
CA ALA A 44 13.86 0.62 29.17
C ALA A 44 14.15 1.35 27.85
N LEU A 45 13.65 0.78 26.73
CA LEU A 45 13.69 1.46 25.44
C LEU A 45 12.76 2.69 25.43
N MET A 46 11.53 2.55 25.97
CA MET A 46 10.57 3.66 26.07
C MET A 46 11.12 4.82 26.90
N ASP A 47 11.82 4.54 28.00
CA ASP A 47 12.45 5.55 28.84
C ASP A 47 13.47 6.41 28.07
N ALA A 48 14.22 5.80 27.14
CA ALA A 48 15.20 6.52 26.33
C ALA A 48 14.59 7.60 25.40
N PHE A 49 13.29 7.54 25.11
CA PHE A 49 12.61 8.59 24.34
C PHE A 49 12.30 9.84 25.19
N VAL A 50 12.24 9.71 26.52
CA VAL A 50 11.85 10.82 27.42
C VAL A 50 12.81 12.00 27.25
N ASP A 51 14.11 11.73 27.18
CA ASP A 51 15.15 12.75 27.05
C ASP A 51 15.25 13.34 25.64
N ARG A 52 14.58 12.76 24.66
CA ARG A 52 14.67 13.12 23.24
C ARG A 52 13.29 13.50 22.63
N LYS A 53 12.29 13.76 23.46
CA LYS A 53 10.89 14.04 23.04
C LYS A 53 10.73 15.26 22.11
N GLU A 54 11.67 16.19 22.12
CA GLU A 54 11.68 17.35 21.23
C GLU A 54 12.18 17.01 19.80
N GLU A 55 12.82 15.84 19.61
CA GLU A 55 13.41 15.44 18.34
C GLU A 55 12.66 14.29 17.67
N ILE A 56 12.01 13.43 18.48
CA ILE A 56 11.28 12.24 18.00
C ILE A 56 10.01 12.02 18.82
N ASN A 57 8.92 11.77 18.12
CA ASN A 57 7.61 11.54 18.74
C ASN A 57 7.34 10.04 18.88
N LEU A 58 7.15 9.58 20.11
CA LEU A 58 6.62 8.24 20.39
C LEU A 58 5.11 8.36 20.60
N LEU A 59 4.34 7.75 19.72
CA LEU A 59 2.89 7.92 19.60
C LEU A 59 2.16 6.60 19.88
N PRO A 60 1.08 6.63 20.70
CA PRO A 60 0.34 5.42 21.05
C PRO A 60 -0.51 4.90 19.88
N ALA A 61 -0.72 3.59 19.87
CA ALA A 61 -1.74 2.89 19.09
C ALA A 61 -2.60 2.06 20.03
N MET A 62 -3.78 1.63 19.58
CA MET A 62 -4.67 0.75 20.35
C MET A 62 -4.42 -0.73 20.07
N HIS A 63 -3.70 -1.05 19.00
CA HIS A 63 -3.28 -2.39 18.62
C HIS A 63 -1.98 -2.34 17.83
N GLU A 64 -1.07 -3.29 18.00
CA GLU A 64 0.27 -3.28 17.39
C GLU A 64 0.22 -3.44 15.86
N GLN A 65 -0.75 -4.18 15.34
CA GLN A 65 -1.03 -4.21 13.90
C GLN A 65 -1.32 -2.81 13.37
N ASN A 66 -2.10 -2.02 14.11
CA ASN A 66 -2.46 -0.66 13.73
C ASN A 66 -1.26 0.28 13.80
N ALA A 67 -0.35 0.10 14.77
CA ALA A 67 0.93 0.81 14.80
C ALA A 67 1.74 0.57 13.51
N SER A 68 1.80 -0.68 13.05
CA SER A 68 2.44 -1.02 11.77
C SER A 68 1.73 -0.38 10.57
N HIS A 69 0.40 -0.36 10.55
CA HIS A 69 -0.36 0.30 9.47
C HIS A 69 -0.24 1.83 9.51
N MET A 70 -0.10 2.44 10.69
CA MET A 70 0.20 3.88 10.80
C MET A 70 1.59 4.19 10.21
N ALA A 71 2.60 3.38 10.52
CA ALA A 71 3.95 3.54 9.95
C ALA A 71 3.95 3.37 8.43
N ASP A 72 3.16 2.44 7.91
CA ASP A 72 2.93 2.22 6.48
C ASP A 72 2.30 3.46 5.82
N GLY A 73 1.17 3.95 6.33
CA GLY A 73 0.49 5.14 5.83
C GLY A 73 1.35 6.41 5.90
N PHE A 74 2.14 6.55 6.98
CA PHE A 74 3.10 7.65 7.14
C PHE A 74 4.14 7.65 6.01
N TYR A 75 4.73 6.48 5.71
CA TYR A 75 5.70 6.37 4.61
C TYR A 75 5.05 6.63 3.25
N ARG A 76 3.90 6.02 2.97
CA ARG A 76 3.24 6.19 1.66
C ARG A 76 2.88 7.63 1.36
N SER A 77 2.46 8.40 2.36
CA SER A 77 2.13 9.83 2.18
C SER A 77 3.37 10.72 2.08
N SER A 78 4.35 10.53 2.98
CA SER A 78 5.49 11.44 3.16
C SER A 78 6.77 11.02 2.44
N GLY A 79 6.96 9.72 2.15
CA GLY A 79 8.23 9.14 1.70
C GLY A 79 9.28 9.00 2.83
N LYS A 80 8.92 9.31 4.08
CA LYS A 80 9.81 9.20 5.24
C LYS A 80 9.50 7.96 6.05
N VAL A 81 10.53 7.30 6.57
CA VAL A 81 10.35 6.11 7.42
C VAL A 81 9.83 6.53 8.79
N ALA A 82 8.82 5.80 9.28
CA ALA A 82 8.46 5.75 10.69
C ALA A 82 8.86 4.37 11.26
N ALA A 83 9.10 4.31 12.57
CA ALA A 83 9.39 3.05 13.25
C ALA A 83 8.19 2.56 14.06
N VAL A 84 8.19 1.27 14.39
CA VAL A 84 7.22 0.63 15.29
C VAL A 84 7.97 0.07 16.47
N VAL A 85 7.50 0.36 17.69
CA VAL A 85 8.06 -0.18 18.93
C VAL A 85 6.97 -0.90 19.70
N THR A 86 7.21 -2.15 20.06
CA THR A 86 6.23 -2.97 20.78
C THR A 86 6.90 -3.88 21.81
N SER A 87 6.09 -4.32 22.76
CA SER A 87 6.52 -5.25 23.79
C SER A 87 6.81 -6.66 23.24
N ILE A 88 7.17 -7.55 24.11
CA ILE A 88 7.43 -8.98 23.89
C ILE A 88 6.12 -9.78 23.70
N GLY A 89 6.19 -10.97 23.17
CA GLY A 89 5.11 -11.95 23.10
C GLY A 89 3.93 -11.47 22.26
N PRO A 90 2.74 -11.23 22.84
CA PRO A 90 1.58 -10.79 22.08
C PRO A 90 1.81 -9.43 21.39
N GLY A 91 2.52 -8.50 22.03
CA GLY A 91 2.90 -7.23 21.43
C GLY A 91 3.72 -7.40 20.15
N ALA A 92 4.67 -8.33 20.17
CA ALA A 92 5.46 -8.67 19.00
C ALA A 92 4.62 -9.40 17.93
N THR A 93 3.90 -10.47 18.30
CA THR A 93 3.14 -11.28 17.33
C THR A 93 2.00 -10.53 16.66
N ASN A 94 1.38 -9.58 17.33
CA ASN A 94 0.35 -8.73 16.75
C ASN A 94 0.85 -7.84 15.59
N THR A 95 2.16 -7.61 15.45
CA THR A 95 2.71 -6.83 14.33
C THR A 95 2.78 -7.60 13.02
N LEU A 96 2.68 -8.93 13.03
CA LEU A 96 2.96 -9.79 11.86
C LEU A 96 2.14 -9.43 10.62
N THR A 97 0.85 -9.14 10.76
CA THR A 97 0.01 -8.74 9.63
C THR A 97 0.48 -7.42 9.01
N GLY A 98 0.86 -6.45 9.84
CA GLY A 98 1.38 -5.16 9.36
C GLY A 98 2.75 -5.31 8.68
N ILE A 99 3.65 -6.11 9.25
CA ILE A 99 4.94 -6.45 8.65
C ILE A 99 4.76 -7.13 7.29
N ALA A 100 3.86 -8.13 7.22
CA ALA A 100 3.55 -8.84 5.98
C ALA A 100 2.96 -7.91 4.91
N THR A 101 2.13 -6.94 5.29
CA THR A 101 1.60 -5.91 4.38
C THR A 101 2.73 -5.06 3.80
N ALA A 102 3.63 -4.55 4.65
CA ALA A 102 4.79 -3.78 4.21
C ALA A 102 5.73 -4.60 3.29
N PHE A 103 5.96 -5.88 3.61
CA PHE A 103 6.77 -6.79 2.80
C PHE A 103 6.14 -7.04 1.42
N ALA A 104 4.84 -7.37 1.39
CA ALA A 104 4.11 -7.63 0.16
C ALA A 104 4.12 -6.43 -0.78
N ASP A 105 4.08 -5.21 -0.24
CA ASP A 105 4.05 -3.97 -1.00
C ASP A 105 5.42 -3.30 -1.20
N SER A 106 6.50 -3.97 -0.75
CA SER A 106 7.88 -3.48 -0.92
C SER A 106 8.12 -2.13 -0.24
N LEU A 107 7.64 -1.99 1.00
CA LEU A 107 7.72 -0.76 1.78
C LEU A 107 8.73 -0.88 2.93
N PRO A 108 9.52 0.15 3.18
CA PRO A 108 10.43 0.16 4.31
C PRO A 108 9.66 0.37 5.61
N GLN A 109 9.88 -0.52 6.57
CA GLN A 109 9.33 -0.41 7.91
C GLN A 109 10.35 -0.98 8.90
N LEU A 110 10.71 -0.21 9.92
CA LEU A 110 11.53 -0.70 11.02
C LEU A 110 10.63 -1.07 12.19
N VAL A 111 10.66 -2.36 12.56
CA VAL A 111 9.93 -2.87 13.72
C VAL A 111 10.94 -3.26 14.81
N ILE A 112 10.77 -2.69 15.99
CA ILE A 112 11.61 -2.95 17.15
C ILE A 112 10.74 -3.57 18.23
N THR A 113 11.04 -4.80 18.64
CA THR A 113 10.28 -5.50 19.65
C THR A 113 11.13 -5.77 20.89
N GLY A 114 10.50 -5.78 22.04
CA GLY A 114 11.15 -6.29 23.24
C GLY A 114 11.44 -7.78 23.14
N GLY A 115 12.49 -8.21 23.82
CA GLY A 115 12.85 -9.62 23.99
C GLY A 115 13.00 -9.98 25.46
N VAL A 116 13.00 -11.26 25.78
CA VAL A 116 13.27 -11.77 27.14
C VAL A 116 14.70 -11.41 27.54
N HIS A 117 14.94 -11.16 28.83
CA HIS A 117 16.28 -10.99 29.37
C HIS A 117 17.17 -12.18 28.97
N THR A 118 18.39 -11.91 28.53
CA THR A 118 19.31 -12.94 28.03
C THR A 118 19.54 -14.08 29.06
N TYR A 119 19.64 -13.74 30.33
CA TYR A 119 19.84 -14.72 31.43
C TYR A 119 18.58 -15.49 31.85
N MET A 120 17.40 -15.11 31.31
CA MET A 120 16.10 -15.76 31.60
C MET A 120 15.54 -16.57 30.44
N MET A 121 16.17 -16.55 29.28
CA MET A 121 15.69 -17.27 28.09
C MET A 121 15.48 -18.76 28.39
N GLY A 122 14.36 -19.31 27.90
CA GLY A 122 14.02 -20.73 28.08
C GLY A 122 13.51 -21.13 29.47
N ARG A 123 13.34 -20.16 30.38
CA ARG A 123 12.85 -20.43 31.75
C ARG A 123 11.34 -20.33 31.92
N GLY A 124 10.60 -19.98 30.85
CA GLY A 124 9.14 -19.84 30.85
C GLY A 124 8.66 -18.58 31.55
N VAL A 125 9.38 -17.47 31.39
CA VAL A 125 8.94 -16.16 31.88
C VAL A 125 7.65 -15.70 31.21
N LEU A 126 6.96 -14.75 31.81
CA LEU A 126 5.70 -14.21 31.28
C LEU A 126 5.90 -13.69 29.85
N GLN A 127 5.00 -14.07 28.94
CA GLN A 127 5.01 -13.72 27.53
C GLN A 127 6.22 -14.24 26.73
N GLU A 128 7.04 -15.10 27.32
CA GLU A 128 8.14 -15.75 26.61
C GLU A 128 7.62 -16.75 25.57
N LEU A 129 8.16 -16.67 24.37
CA LEU A 129 7.93 -17.61 23.28
C LEU A 129 9.08 -18.64 23.14
N ASP A 130 10.26 -18.37 23.75
CA ASP A 130 11.51 -19.11 23.57
C ASP A 130 11.63 -20.31 24.53
N ARG A 131 10.66 -21.25 24.48
CA ARG A 131 10.67 -22.43 25.37
C ARG A 131 11.51 -23.58 24.83
N PRO A 132 11.17 -24.18 23.66
CA PRO A 132 12.00 -25.23 23.07
C PRO A 132 13.10 -24.69 22.15
N HIS A 133 12.99 -23.45 21.66
CA HIS A 133 13.92 -22.83 20.72
C HIS A 133 14.10 -21.36 21.08
N SER A 134 15.26 -20.78 20.75
CA SER A 134 15.53 -19.36 20.84
C SER A 134 15.04 -18.61 19.58
N ASP A 135 14.85 -17.30 19.69
CA ASP A 135 14.49 -16.39 18.60
C ASP A 135 13.17 -16.74 17.91
N ASN A 136 12.20 -17.27 18.66
CA ASN A 136 10.94 -17.74 18.06
C ASN A 136 10.17 -16.64 17.35
N PHE A 137 10.05 -15.42 17.91
CA PHE A 137 9.37 -14.34 17.24
C PHE A 137 10.12 -13.86 15.97
N PRO A 138 11.44 -13.58 15.99
CA PRO A 138 12.19 -13.31 14.78
C PRO A 138 12.02 -14.39 13.70
N ARG A 139 11.99 -15.67 14.07
CA ARG A 139 11.74 -16.78 13.14
C ARG A 139 10.31 -16.80 12.58
N MET A 140 9.30 -16.39 13.37
CA MET A 140 7.94 -16.22 12.87
C MET A 140 7.86 -15.11 11.82
N ALA A 141 8.61 -14.04 11.99
CA ALA A 141 8.66 -12.91 11.08
C ALA A 141 9.59 -13.11 9.88
N GLU A 142 10.55 -14.04 9.95
CA GLU A 142 11.61 -14.25 8.96
C GLU A 142 11.13 -14.29 7.50
N PRO A 143 10.03 -14.99 7.14
CA PRO A 143 9.56 -15.05 5.76
C PRO A 143 8.96 -13.72 5.24
N VAL A 144 8.69 -12.76 6.12
CA VAL A 144 8.04 -11.49 5.79
C VAL A 144 8.89 -10.26 6.17
N VAL A 145 10.18 -10.44 6.42
CA VAL A 145 11.15 -9.35 6.61
C VAL A 145 12.35 -9.53 5.69
N LYS A 146 12.99 -8.44 5.30
CA LYS A 146 14.26 -8.52 4.56
C LYS A 146 15.40 -9.05 5.43
N ARG A 147 15.36 -8.70 6.69
CA ARG A 147 16.36 -9.11 7.70
C ARG A 147 15.80 -8.95 9.10
N TRP A 148 16.31 -9.74 10.02
CA TRP A 148 16.08 -9.55 11.45
C TRP A 148 17.39 -9.58 12.25
N PHE A 149 17.38 -8.95 13.42
CA PHE A 149 18.51 -8.85 14.33
C PHE A 149 18.07 -9.14 15.77
N ASN A 150 18.97 -9.72 16.55
CA ASN A 150 18.80 -9.97 17.98
C ASN A 150 20.14 -9.73 18.69
N PRO A 151 20.40 -8.52 19.22
CA PRO A 151 21.66 -8.21 19.88
C PRO A 151 21.82 -9.00 21.18
N SER A 152 23.01 -9.53 21.42
CA SER A 152 23.41 -10.17 22.69
C SER A 152 24.29 -9.26 23.56
N HIS A 153 24.76 -8.14 23.00
CA HIS A 153 25.58 -7.13 23.67
C HIS A 153 25.24 -5.74 23.15
N VAL A 154 25.32 -4.74 24.02
CA VAL A 154 25.01 -3.35 23.70
C VAL A 154 25.86 -2.83 22.54
N GLU A 155 27.14 -3.18 22.49
CA GLU A 155 28.10 -2.74 21.46
C GLU A 155 27.77 -3.24 20.05
N GLN A 156 26.86 -4.20 19.89
CA GLN A 156 26.41 -4.69 18.59
C GLN A 156 25.35 -3.76 17.97
N ILE A 157 24.59 -3.04 18.79
CA ILE A 157 23.42 -2.26 18.36
C ILE A 157 23.77 -1.21 17.28
N PRO A 158 24.85 -0.40 17.39
CA PRO A 158 25.16 0.58 16.36
C PRO A 158 25.28 -0.03 14.96
N ASN A 159 26.04 -1.12 14.84
CA ASN A 159 26.21 -1.80 13.55
C ASN A 159 24.93 -2.49 13.07
N MET A 160 24.11 -3.05 13.97
CA MET A 160 22.80 -3.63 13.61
C MET A 160 21.84 -2.56 13.09
N MET A 161 21.76 -1.40 13.74
CA MET A 161 20.93 -0.28 13.28
C MET A 161 21.36 0.21 11.90
N GLU A 162 22.66 0.39 11.66
CA GLU A 162 23.20 0.75 10.35
C GLU A 162 22.78 -0.27 9.28
N GLN A 163 22.96 -1.56 9.55
CA GLN A 163 22.57 -2.62 8.61
C GLN A 163 21.07 -2.74 8.44
N ALA A 164 20.27 -2.46 9.47
CA ALA A 164 18.83 -2.45 9.41
C ALA A 164 18.33 -1.41 8.39
N PHE A 165 18.78 -0.16 8.52
CA PHE A 165 18.41 0.90 7.58
C PHE A 165 18.94 0.66 6.17
N ASN A 166 20.17 0.17 6.01
CA ASN A 166 20.70 -0.20 4.71
C ASN A 166 19.86 -1.30 4.05
N SER A 167 19.59 -2.40 4.78
CA SER A 167 18.78 -3.51 4.24
C SER A 167 17.36 -3.08 3.89
N MET A 168 16.76 -2.22 4.72
CA MET A 168 15.39 -1.73 4.55
C MET A 168 15.22 -0.86 3.31
N LEU A 169 16.19 0.00 3.01
CA LEU A 169 16.09 1.08 2.03
C LEU A 169 16.78 0.77 0.69
N GLU A 170 17.73 -0.17 0.64
CA GLU A 170 18.46 -0.49 -0.59
C GLU A 170 17.77 -1.57 -1.42
N GLY A 171 17.88 -1.42 -2.75
CA GLY A 171 17.24 -2.30 -3.72
C GLY A 171 15.72 -2.25 -3.57
N ARG A 172 15.04 -3.40 -3.74
CA ARG A 172 13.63 -3.52 -3.41
C ARG A 172 13.46 -3.34 -1.91
N MET A 173 12.78 -2.27 -1.51
CA MET A 173 12.56 -1.94 -0.10
C MET A 173 11.71 -3.00 0.60
N GLY A 174 11.79 -3.04 1.94
CA GLY A 174 10.97 -3.96 2.74
C GLY A 174 11.24 -3.81 4.23
N PRO A 175 10.41 -4.42 5.08
CA PRO A 175 10.52 -4.31 6.53
C PRO A 175 11.76 -5.02 7.08
N VAL A 176 12.24 -4.51 8.21
CA VAL A 176 13.33 -5.09 9.02
C VAL A 176 12.89 -5.14 10.47
N LEU A 177 13.26 -6.22 11.15
CA LEU A 177 12.95 -6.45 12.56
C LEU A 177 14.22 -6.40 13.42
N ILE A 178 14.13 -5.73 14.56
CA ILE A 178 15.14 -5.81 15.63
C ILE A 178 14.42 -6.26 16.91
N ASN A 179 14.76 -7.44 17.41
CA ASN A 179 14.25 -7.97 18.68
C ASN A 179 15.30 -7.69 19.76
N VAL A 180 14.99 -6.85 20.74
CA VAL A 180 15.97 -6.37 21.72
C VAL A 180 15.68 -6.92 23.10
N PRO A 181 16.54 -7.80 23.68
CA PRO A 181 16.38 -8.29 25.05
C PRO A 181 16.32 -7.13 26.06
N GLN A 182 15.50 -7.28 27.11
CA GLN A 182 15.23 -6.22 28.08
C GLN A 182 16.51 -5.76 28.82
N ASP A 183 17.39 -6.67 29.20
CA ASP A 183 18.67 -6.35 29.81
C ASP A 183 19.57 -5.57 28.84
N ILE A 184 19.61 -5.94 27.56
CA ILE A 184 20.38 -5.23 26.53
C ILE A 184 19.84 -3.82 26.28
N GLN A 185 18.55 -3.58 26.45
CA GLN A 185 17.99 -2.23 26.38
C GLN A 185 18.51 -1.32 27.51
N ALA A 186 18.71 -1.89 28.70
CA ALA A 186 19.02 -1.18 29.93
C ALA A 186 20.53 -1.09 30.25
N GLU A 187 21.31 -2.08 29.85
CA GLU A 187 22.76 -2.13 30.09
C GLU A 187 23.52 -1.09 29.26
N THR A 188 24.65 -0.61 29.79
CA THR A 188 25.50 0.36 29.12
C THR A 188 26.68 -0.30 28.41
N GLY A 189 27.09 0.33 27.30
CA GLY A 189 28.30 -0.01 26.54
C GLY A 189 29.02 1.22 26.05
N ASN A 190 30.32 1.10 25.81
CA ASN A 190 31.12 2.16 25.18
C ASN A 190 31.03 2.02 23.67
N VAL A 191 30.27 2.90 23.02
CA VAL A 191 29.96 2.80 21.61
C VAL A 191 30.39 4.03 20.82
N VAL A 192 30.67 3.81 19.55
CA VAL A 192 30.86 4.84 18.54
C VAL A 192 29.68 4.74 17.57
N ILE A 193 28.90 5.80 17.47
CA ILE A 193 27.80 5.88 16.51
C ILE A 193 28.27 6.62 15.28
N ASN A 194 28.34 5.92 14.16
CA ASN A 194 28.74 6.50 12.88
C ASN A 194 27.54 7.14 12.17
N ASP A 195 27.83 7.98 11.17
CA ASP A 195 26.83 8.46 10.24
C ASP A 195 26.54 7.35 9.21
N SER A 196 25.49 6.60 9.43
CA SER A 196 25.08 5.48 8.55
C SER A 196 24.73 5.93 7.13
N LYS A 197 24.32 7.19 6.95
CA LYS A 197 24.01 7.74 5.62
C LYS A 197 25.23 7.76 4.70
N LYS A 198 26.44 7.86 5.27
CA LYS A 198 27.70 7.75 4.51
C LYS A 198 28.03 6.34 4.05
N ARG A 199 27.33 5.33 4.55
CA ARG A 199 27.49 3.91 4.19
C ARG A 199 26.44 3.41 3.21
N ARG A 200 25.51 4.26 2.80
CA ARG A 200 24.51 3.98 1.75
C ARG A 200 24.81 4.79 0.51
N THR A 201 24.56 4.18 -0.65
CA THR A 201 24.58 4.93 -1.91
C THR A 201 23.25 5.64 -2.13
N ALA A 202 23.32 6.88 -2.60
CA ALA A 202 22.15 7.58 -3.14
C ALA A 202 22.00 7.35 -4.66
N ALA A 203 22.93 6.60 -5.27
CA ALA A 203 22.91 6.33 -6.69
C ALA A 203 21.79 5.36 -7.05
N ARG A 204 21.10 5.65 -8.15
CA ARG A 204 20.07 4.78 -8.71
C ARG A 204 20.70 3.76 -9.67
N THR A 205 20.22 2.52 -9.66
CA THR A 205 20.63 1.49 -10.64
C THR A 205 20.11 1.89 -12.02
N TYR A 206 21.01 2.19 -12.95
CA TYR A 206 20.65 2.75 -14.25
C TYR A 206 20.06 1.70 -15.22
N GLY A 207 20.38 0.44 -15.04
CA GLY A 207 20.13 -0.62 -16.01
C GLY A 207 21.24 -0.70 -17.08
N ASP A 208 21.19 -1.73 -17.92
CA ASP A 208 22.16 -1.89 -19.01
C ASP A 208 21.81 -0.95 -20.18
N PRO A 209 22.73 -0.08 -20.63
CA PRO A 209 22.49 0.84 -21.74
C PRO A 209 22.11 0.15 -23.06
N ALA A 210 22.60 -1.08 -23.30
CA ALA A 210 22.25 -1.83 -24.51
C ALA A 210 20.76 -2.21 -24.52
N TYR A 211 20.23 -2.67 -23.39
CA TYR A 211 18.80 -3.01 -23.25
C TYR A 211 17.91 -1.75 -23.26
N ILE A 212 18.41 -0.63 -22.71
CA ILE A 212 17.70 0.66 -22.84
C ILE A 212 17.61 1.08 -24.32
N ALA A 213 18.70 0.93 -25.08
CA ALA A 213 18.70 1.24 -26.52
C ALA A 213 17.75 0.33 -27.31
N GLU A 214 17.69 -0.97 -26.99
CA GLU A 214 16.77 -1.92 -27.60
C GLU A 214 15.31 -1.58 -27.28
N ALA A 215 15.00 -1.20 -26.04
CA ALA A 215 13.68 -0.71 -25.64
C ALA A 215 13.26 0.53 -26.43
N VAL A 216 14.19 1.47 -26.66
CA VAL A 216 13.94 2.68 -27.47
C VAL A 216 13.59 2.32 -28.91
N GLU A 217 14.35 1.44 -29.55
CA GLU A 217 14.05 1.01 -30.93
C GLU A 217 12.69 0.31 -31.02
N LEU A 218 12.39 -0.55 -30.05
CA LEU A 218 11.12 -1.26 -30.01
C LEU A 218 9.94 -0.30 -29.84
N LEU A 219 10.05 0.69 -28.96
CA LEU A 219 9.01 1.71 -28.74
C LEU A 219 8.83 2.63 -29.97
N LEU A 220 9.91 3.01 -30.65
CA LEU A 220 9.83 3.82 -31.87
C LEU A 220 9.19 3.08 -33.03
N SER A 221 9.41 1.76 -33.14
CA SER A 221 8.81 0.91 -34.19
C SER A 221 7.37 0.48 -33.91
N SER A 222 6.86 0.69 -32.70
CA SER A 222 5.51 0.31 -32.29
C SER A 222 4.45 1.19 -32.95
N ASP A 223 3.36 0.62 -33.43
CA ASP A 223 2.19 1.34 -33.91
C ASP A 223 1.17 1.62 -32.81
N ARG A 224 1.15 0.74 -31.78
CA ARG A 224 0.19 0.80 -30.66
C ARG A 224 0.87 0.62 -29.30
N PRO A 225 1.81 1.52 -28.94
CA PRO A 225 2.47 1.41 -27.63
C PRO A 225 1.48 1.67 -26.49
N VAL A 226 1.62 0.92 -25.41
CA VAL A 226 0.88 1.12 -24.15
C VAL A 226 1.84 1.09 -22.97
N ILE A 227 1.59 1.88 -21.96
CA ILE A 227 2.38 1.91 -20.73
C ILE A 227 1.55 1.35 -19.57
N LEU A 228 2.12 0.39 -18.82
CA LEU A 228 1.59 -0.11 -17.56
C LEU A 228 2.47 0.40 -16.42
N ALA A 229 1.93 1.34 -15.64
CA ALA A 229 2.62 1.92 -14.49
C ALA A 229 2.26 1.20 -13.18
N GLY A 230 3.24 0.59 -12.55
CA GLY A 230 3.12 -0.04 -11.23
C GLY A 230 3.55 0.87 -10.07
N GLY A 231 3.51 0.34 -8.86
CA GLY A 231 3.92 1.05 -7.64
C GLY A 231 5.37 1.53 -7.65
N GLY A 232 6.25 0.83 -8.38
CA GLY A 232 7.65 1.22 -8.55
C GLY A 232 7.84 2.61 -9.18
N VAL A 233 6.89 3.08 -9.98
CA VAL A 233 6.91 4.45 -10.54
C VAL A 233 6.75 5.50 -9.44
N VAL A 234 5.83 5.25 -8.49
CA VAL A 234 5.58 6.16 -7.36
C VAL A 234 6.77 6.19 -6.41
N THR A 235 7.29 5.02 -6.04
CA THR A 235 8.42 4.91 -5.10
C THR A 235 9.73 5.44 -5.67
N ALA A 236 9.96 5.29 -6.97
CA ALA A 236 11.12 5.85 -7.67
C ALA A 236 10.99 7.35 -8.01
N GLU A 237 9.82 7.97 -7.74
CA GLU A 237 9.53 9.37 -8.12
C GLU A 237 9.68 9.60 -9.63
N ALA A 238 9.16 8.67 -10.43
CA ALA A 238 9.33 8.64 -11.88
C ALA A 238 8.12 9.20 -12.66
N THR A 239 7.16 9.82 -11.98
CA THR A 239 5.88 10.27 -12.54
C THR A 239 6.04 11.24 -13.71
N GLU A 240 6.91 12.26 -13.57
CA GLU A 240 7.11 13.27 -14.62
C GLU A 240 7.77 12.70 -15.88
N VAL A 241 8.83 11.90 -15.71
CA VAL A 241 9.50 11.27 -16.85
C VAL A 241 8.59 10.25 -17.55
N LEU A 242 7.73 9.57 -16.80
CA LEU A 242 6.70 8.69 -17.35
C LEU A 242 5.72 9.48 -18.23
N ARG A 243 5.25 10.63 -17.74
CA ARG A 243 4.34 11.52 -18.46
C ARG A 243 4.97 12.01 -19.77
N GLU A 244 6.22 12.47 -19.73
CA GLU A 244 6.93 12.90 -20.92
C GLU A 244 7.07 11.79 -21.98
N ILE A 245 7.32 10.54 -21.56
CA ILE A 245 7.38 9.39 -22.48
C ILE A 245 6.00 9.12 -23.09
N ALA A 246 4.95 9.13 -22.26
CA ALA A 246 3.59 8.90 -22.75
C ALA A 246 3.18 9.95 -23.79
N GLU A 247 3.43 11.23 -23.51
CA GLU A 247 3.16 12.34 -24.44
C GLU A 247 4.01 12.26 -25.71
N PHE A 248 5.30 11.88 -25.61
CA PHE A 248 6.18 11.75 -26.75
C PHE A 248 5.73 10.65 -27.73
N LEU A 249 5.32 9.50 -27.19
CA LEU A 249 4.87 8.35 -27.96
C LEU A 249 3.38 8.40 -28.33
N GLY A 250 2.58 9.24 -27.65
CA GLY A 250 1.11 9.18 -27.70
C GLY A 250 0.59 7.86 -27.10
N ALA A 251 1.29 7.30 -26.13
CA ALA A 251 0.98 6.00 -25.55
C ALA A 251 -0.06 6.11 -24.43
N PRO A 252 -1.21 5.42 -24.52
CA PRO A 252 -2.12 5.29 -23.39
C PRO A 252 -1.41 4.71 -22.16
N VAL A 253 -1.75 5.26 -20.98
CA VAL A 253 -1.20 4.83 -19.70
C VAL A 253 -2.28 4.18 -18.85
N THR A 254 -2.04 2.95 -18.42
CA THR A 254 -2.87 2.26 -17.43
C THR A 254 -2.07 2.02 -16.15
N THR A 255 -2.76 1.87 -15.03
CA THR A 255 -2.10 1.70 -13.72
C THR A 255 -2.51 0.40 -13.03
N SER A 256 -1.59 -0.14 -12.24
CA SER A 256 -1.92 -1.16 -11.25
C SER A 256 -2.50 -0.53 -9.97
N PHE A 257 -3.03 -1.34 -9.04
CA PHE A 257 -3.52 -0.85 -7.74
C PHE A 257 -2.50 0.06 -7.03
N MET A 258 -1.26 -0.42 -6.94
CA MET A 258 -0.17 0.32 -6.30
C MET A 258 0.38 1.46 -7.17
N GLY A 259 0.08 1.44 -8.46
CA GLY A 259 0.48 2.46 -9.42
C GLY A 259 -0.51 3.62 -9.55
N LYS A 260 -1.69 3.55 -8.93
CA LYS A 260 -2.70 4.62 -8.98
C LYS A 260 -2.10 5.94 -8.47
N GLY A 261 -2.24 7.01 -9.28
CA GLY A 261 -1.59 8.29 -9.03
C GLY A 261 -0.19 8.44 -9.64
N SER A 262 0.39 7.39 -10.23
CA SER A 262 1.65 7.50 -11.00
C SER A 262 1.50 8.27 -12.31
N PHE A 263 0.27 8.47 -12.75
CA PHE A 263 -0.10 9.28 -13.91
C PHE A 263 -1.38 10.05 -13.58
N PRO A 264 -1.51 11.34 -13.95
CA PRO A 264 -2.70 12.12 -13.64
C PRO A 264 -3.94 11.53 -14.32
N GLU A 265 -5.00 11.23 -13.55
CA GLU A 265 -6.17 10.52 -14.08
C GLU A 265 -7.10 11.42 -14.92
N ASP A 266 -6.90 12.73 -14.91
CA ASP A 266 -7.53 13.69 -15.81
C ASP A 266 -6.74 13.93 -17.11
N HIS A 267 -5.57 13.30 -17.28
CA HIS A 267 -4.80 13.39 -18.50
C HIS A 267 -5.51 12.66 -19.67
N GLU A 268 -5.45 13.22 -20.87
CA GLU A 268 -6.14 12.65 -22.04
C GLU A 268 -5.66 11.23 -22.39
N LEU A 269 -4.38 10.91 -22.17
CA LEU A 269 -3.79 9.59 -22.39
C LEU A 269 -4.02 8.59 -21.24
N PHE A 270 -4.64 8.99 -20.15
CA PHE A 270 -4.94 8.03 -19.06
C PHE A 270 -6.01 7.03 -19.52
N ALA A 271 -5.67 5.75 -19.52
CA ALA A 271 -6.53 4.65 -19.97
C ALA A 271 -7.25 3.94 -18.82
N CYS A 272 -7.33 4.56 -17.64
CA CYS A 272 -7.88 3.98 -16.42
C CYS A 272 -7.13 2.71 -15.97
N ALA A 273 -7.76 1.88 -15.14
CA ALA A 273 -7.17 0.67 -14.60
C ALA A 273 -7.33 -0.53 -15.54
N CYS A 274 -6.38 -1.48 -15.50
CA CYS A 274 -6.52 -2.77 -16.18
C CYS A 274 -6.62 -3.93 -15.18
N GLY A 275 -6.89 -5.13 -15.67
CA GLY A 275 -7.02 -6.36 -14.87
C GLY A 275 -8.45 -6.85 -14.73
N ASP A 276 -8.66 -7.82 -13.83
CA ASP A 276 -9.97 -8.45 -13.58
C ASP A 276 -11.01 -7.46 -13.04
N LEU A 277 -10.57 -6.51 -12.23
CA LEU A 277 -11.37 -5.39 -11.71
C LEU A 277 -11.07 -4.09 -12.44
N GLY A 278 -10.44 -4.18 -13.60
CA GLY A 278 -10.11 -3.03 -14.39
C GLY A 278 -11.29 -2.47 -15.19
N SER A 279 -11.00 -1.42 -15.92
CA SER A 279 -11.95 -0.68 -16.74
C SER A 279 -12.00 -1.19 -18.18
N ILE A 280 -13.05 -0.82 -18.90
CA ILE A 280 -13.16 -1.08 -20.34
C ILE A 280 -11.97 -0.48 -21.11
N PRO A 281 -11.61 0.82 -20.95
CA PRO A 281 -10.48 1.38 -21.69
C PRO A 281 -9.14 0.73 -21.30
N GLY A 282 -8.88 0.49 -20.01
CA GLY A 282 -7.62 -0.11 -19.58
C GLY A 282 -7.38 -1.47 -20.24
N ASN A 283 -8.37 -2.36 -20.16
CA ASN A 283 -8.25 -3.70 -20.76
C ASN A 283 -8.28 -3.69 -22.29
N ALA A 284 -9.00 -2.78 -22.91
CA ALA A 284 -9.00 -2.64 -24.36
C ALA A 284 -7.61 -2.21 -24.89
N MET A 285 -7.00 -1.22 -24.26
CA MET A 285 -5.69 -0.71 -24.65
C MET A 285 -4.59 -1.75 -24.42
N THR A 286 -4.53 -2.40 -23.27
CA THR A 286 -3.49 -3.39 -22.96
C THR A 286 -3.59 -4.63 -23.85
N ARG A 287 -4.81 -5.11 -24.11
CA ARG A 287 -5.04 -6.28 -24.98
C ARG A 287 -4.68 -6.02 -26.45
N SER A 288 -4.87 -4.79 -26.93
CA SER A 288 -4.61 -4.43 -28.33
C SER A 288 -3.21 -3.83 -28.57
N ALA A 289 -2.38 -3.75 -27.55
CA ALA A 289 -1.03 -3.24 -27.66
C ALA A 289 -0.14 -4.17 -28.52
N ASP A 290 0.69 -3.59 -29.36
CA ASP A 290 1.78 -4.32 -30.03
C ASP A 290 3.07 -4.32 -29.20
N VAL A 291 3.30 -3.23 -28.42
CA VAL A 291 4.36 -3.10 -27.43
C VAL A 291 3.78 -2.62 -26.10
N LEU A 292 4.08 -3.33 -25.02
CA LEU A 292 3.73 -2.96 -23.66
C LEU A 292 5.00 -2.60 -22.87
N LEU A 293 5.10 -1.36 -22.41
CA LEU A 293 6.13 -0.92 -21.48
C LEU A 293 5.60 -1.02 -20.05
N ALA A 294 6.01 -2.05 -19.33
CA ALA A 294 5.62 -2.26 -17.92
C ALA A 294 6.73 -1.81 -16.98
N ILE A 295 6.41 -0.94 -16.03
CA ILE A 295 7.38 -0.29 -15.16
C ILE A 295 7.01 -0.47 -13.70
N GLY A 296 7.89 -1.13 -12.92
CA GLY A 296 7.68 -1.37 -11.49
C GLY A 296 6.36 -2.08 -11.21
N CYS A 297 5.98 -3.04 -12.06
CA CYS A 297 4.76 -3.81 -11.99
C CYS A 297 5.07 -5.31 -11.98
N ARG A 298 4.63 -6.02 -10.93
CA ARG A 298 4.92 -7.44 -10.70
C ARG A 298 3.97 -8.40 -11.43
N PHE A 299 3.02 -7.90 -12.20
CA PHE A 299 2.02 -8.70 -12.90
C PHE A 299 1.31 -9.71 -11.98
N SER A 300 0.70 -9.20 -10.90
CA SER A 300 -0.11 -10.05 -10.00
C SER A 300 -1.35 -10.60 -10.73
N ASP A 301 -1.96 -11.61 -10.14
CA ASP A 301 -3.19 -12.25 -10.61
C ASP A 301 -4.31 -11.25 -10.93
N ARG A 302 -4.49 -10.23 -10.10
CA ARG A 302 -5.53 -9.20 -10.28
C ARG A 302 -5.29 -8.33 -11.51
N ILE A 303 -4.05 -7.91 -11.75
CA ILE A 303 -3.71 -7.06 -12.92
C ILE A 303 -3.70 -7.86 -14.23
N THR A 304 -3.53 -9.17 -14.12
CA THR A 304 -3.43 -10.06 -15.28
C THR A 304 -4.72 -10.82 -15.59
N SER A 305 -5.80 -10.60 -14.84
CA SER A 305 -7.01 -11.39 -14.91
C SER A 305 -6.71 -12.88 -14.79
N SER A 306 -6.01 -13.26 -13.70
CA SER A 306 -5.57 -14.63 -13.41
C SER A 306 -4.74 -15.26 -14.54
N TYR A 307 -3.91 -14.44 -15.20
CA TYR A 307 -3.00 -14.84 -16.30
C TYR A 307 -3.70 -15.40 -17.54
N GLN A 308 -5.01 -15.13 -17.73
CA GLN A 308 -5.75 -15.65 -18.88
C GLN A 308 -5.31 -14.97 -20.19
N PRO A 309 -4.87 -15.74 -21.21
CA PRO A 309 -4.41 -15.18 -22.48
C PRO A 309 -5.52 -14.39 -23.19
N GLY A 310 -5.19 -13.22 -23.71
CA GLY A 310 -6.10 -12.38 -24.50
C GLY A 310 -7.21 -11.69 -23.72
N VAL A 311 -7.21 -11.77 -22.37
CA VAL A 311 -8.20 -11.06 -21.53
C VAL A 311 -7.70 -9.65 -21.23
N THR A 312 -6.63 -9.51 -20.45
CA THR A 312 -5.99 -8.21 -20.21
C THR A 312 -4.79 -8.00 -21.13
N PHE A 313 -3.97 -9.02 -21.33
CA PHE A 313 -2.78 -8.98 -22.18
C PHE A 313 -2.80 -10.09 -23.22
N ASP A 314 -2.21 -9.84 -24.38
CA ASP A 314 -2.03 -10.82 -25.47
C ASP A 314 -0.53 -11.11 -25.71
N ILE A 315 0.20 -11.39 -24.62
CA ILE A 315 1.61 -11.74 -24.61
C ILE A 315 1.76 -13.25 -24.92
N PRO A 316 2.65 -13.69 -25.85
CA PRO A 316 3.79 -12.97 -26.41
C PRO A 316 3.53 -12.21 -27.74
N LYS A 317 2.32 -12.17 -28.25
CA LYS A 317 2.01 -11.39 -29.45
C LYS A 317 2.28 -9.91 -29.21
N THR A 318 1.86 -9.37 -28.07
CA THR A 318 2.32 -8.09 -27.54
C THR A 318 3.76 -8.26 -27.05
N LYS A 319 4.70 -7.49 -27.57
CA LYS A 319 6.09 -7.47 -27.11
C LYS A 319 6.20 -6.74 -25.78
N LEU A 320 6.72 -7.43 -24.77
CA LEU A 320 6.83 -6.89 -23.43
C LEU A 320 8.23 -6.30 -23.18
N ILE A 321 8.27 -5.01 -22.84
CA ILE A 321 9.42 -4.37 -22.19
C ILE A 321 9.10 -4.32 -20.70
N GLN A 322 9.87 -5.01 -19.85
CA GLN A 322 9.66 -5.01 -18.40
C GLN A 322 10.82 -4.35 -17.69
N VAL A 323 10.52 -3.33 -16.88
CA VAL A 323 11.48 -2.62 -16.05
C VAL A 323 11.13 -2.86 -14.59
N ASP A 324 12.03 -3.45 -13.83
CA ASP A 324 11.88 -3.63 -12.39
C ASP A 324 13.24 -3.51 -11.67
N LEU A 325 13.22 -3.10 -10.43
CA LEU A 325 14.41 -3.01 -9.60
C LEU A 325 14.87 -4.40 -9.11
N ASP A 326 13.93 -5.34 -9.03
CA ASP A 326 14.16 -6.73 -8.64
C ASP A 326 14.22 -7.63 -9.88
N GLY A 327 15.40 -8.15 -10.19
CA GLY A 327 15.58 -9.06 -11.33
C GLY A 327 14.74 -10.33 -11.27
N PHE A 328 14.26 -10.73 -10.09
CA PHE A 328 13.38 -11.88 -9.92
C PHE A 328 11.98 -11.66 -10.54
N GLU A 329 11.54 -10.41 -10.63
CA GLU A 329 10.24 -10.06 -11.22
C GLU A 329 10.28 -10.07 -12.76
N ILE A 330 11.46 -9.92 -13.38
CA ILE A 330 11.61 -9.90 -14.83
C ILE A 330 11.34 -11.30 -15.42
N GLY A 331 10.35 -11.37 -16.30
CA GLY A 331 10.00 -12.62 -16.99
C GLY A 331 9.31 -13.67 -16.10
N LYS A 332 8.99 -13.37 -14.84
CA LYS A 332 8.39 -14.31 -13.90
C LYS A 332 7.05 -14.86 -14.39
N ASN A 333 6.18 -14.00 -14.90
CA ASN A 333 4.82 -14.37 -15.29
C ASN A 333 4.57 -14.36 -16.80
N TYR A 334 5.35 -13.58 -17.55
CA TYR A 334 5.25 -13.49 -19.01
C TYR A 334 6.64 -13.47 -19.66
N PRO A 335 6.80 -14.04 -20.86
CA PRO A 335 8.03 -13.87 -21.61
C PRO A 335 8.26 -12.39 -21.94
N VAL A 336 9.49 -11.93 -21.78
CA VAL A 336 9.89 -10.55 -22.06
C VAL A 336 10.69 -10.46 -23.36
N GLU A 337 10.41 -9.45 -24.17
CA GLU A 337 11.27 -9.09 -25.30
C GLU A 337 12.51 -8.34 -24.83
N VAL A 338 12.30 -7.36 -23.92
CA VAL A 338 13.39 -6.58 -23.32
C VAL A 338 13.17 -6.51 -21.81
N GLY A 339 14.09 -7.10 -21.03
CA GLY A 339 14.07 -7.06 -19.57
C GLY A 339 15.16 -6.14 -19.01
N ILE A 340 14.79 -5.12 -18.23
CA ILE A 340 15.74 -4.16 -17.67
C ILE A 340 15.66 -4.16 -16.15
N VAL A 341 16.74 -4.60 -15.50
CA VAL A 341 16.89 -4.49 -14.05
C VAL A 341 17.44 -3.11 -13.72
N GLY A 342 16.62 -2.27 -13.11
CA GLY A 342 17.02 -0.91 -12.76
C GLY A 342 15.94 -0.09 -12.06
N ASP A 343 16.36 1.05 -11.50
CA ASP A 343 15.46 2.03 -10.91
C ASP A 343 14.57 2.66 -11.99
N ALA A 344 13.26 2.71 -11.74
CA ALA A 344 12.29 3.19 -12.72
C ALA A 344 12.62 4.61 -13.25
N LYS A 345 13.01 5.53 -12.38
CA LYS A 345 13.34 6.90 -12.80
C LYS A 345 14.61 6.96 -13.66
N ALA A 346 15.65 6.22 -13.26
CA ALA A 346 16.90 6.19 -13.99
C ALA A 346 16.74 5.55 -15.38
N VAL A 347 16.05 4.40 -15.46
CA VAL A 347 15.78 3.69 -16.72
C VAL A 347 14.88 4.53 -17.64
N LEU A 348 13.78 5.08 -17.13
CA LEU A 348 12.89 5.92 -17.92
C LEU A 348 13.58 7.19 -18.42
N SER A 349 14.48 7.79 -17.63
CA SER A 349 15.26 8.94 -18.09
C SER A 349 16.17 8.57 -19.27
N GLY A 350 16.77 7.37 -19.24
CA GLY A 350 17.56 6.85 -20.36
C GLY A 350 16.72 6.57 -21.60
N ILE A 351 15.55 5.94 -21.42
CA ILE A 351 14.59 5.72 -22.51
C ILE A 351 14.15 7.03 -23.13
N LEU A 352 13.75 8.03 -22.34
CA LEU A 352 13.32 9.34 -22.83
C LEU A 352 14.43 10.06 -23.61
N ALA A 353 15.66 10.01 -23.11
CA ALA A 353 16.82 10.58 -23.83
C ALA A 353 17.01 9.94 -25.20
N GLY A 354 16.99 8.60 -25.26
CA GLY A 354 17.12 7.86 -26.52
C GLY A 354 15.94 8.11 -27.48
N LEU A 355 14.71 8.22 -26.97
CA LEU A 355 13.54 8.56 -27.78
C LEU A 355 13.68 9.96 -28.41
N LYS A 356 14.13 10.95 -27.64
CA LYS A 356 14.35 12.33 -28.13
C LYS A 356 15.51 12.44 -29.12
N GLU A 357 16.54 11.60 -28.96
CA GLU A 357 17.69 11.55 -29.88
C GLU A 357 17.32 10.92 -31.23
N LYS A 358 16.62 9.78 -31.23
CA LYS A 358 16.41 8.96 -32.42
C LYS A 358 15.05 9.17 -33.10
N GLY A 359 14.08 9.74 -32.41
CA GLY A 359 12.71 9.87 -32.87
C GLY A 359 12.19 11.29 -32.85
N LYS A 360 10.92 11.42 -33.22
CA LYS A 360 10.14 12.66 -33.11
C LYS A 360 8.87 12.39 -32.29
N SER A 361 8.43 13.37 -31.53
CA SER A 361 7.13 13.31 -30.85
C SER A 361 5.99 13.06 -31.86
N ARG A 362 5.09 12.15 -31.52
CA ARG A 362 3.98 11.76 -32.37
C ARG A 362 2.83 12.75 -32.28
N ASP A 363 2.22 13.07 -33.40
CA ASP A 363 0.89 13.72 -33.42
C ASP A 363 -0.19 12.64 -33.15
N TYR A 364 -0.33 12.26 -31.89
CA TYR A 364 -1.19 11.14 -31.49
C TYR A 364 -2.69 11.50 -31.48
N LYS A 365 -3.06 12.79 -31.41
CA LYS A 365 -4.48 13.21 -31.31
C LYS A 365 -5.31 12.76 -32.50
N ASN A 366 -4.69 12.57 -33.65
CA ASN A 366 -5.32 12.08 -34.85
C ASN A 366 -5.18 10.56 -35.04
N SER A 367 -4.44 9.85 -34.16
CA SER A 367 -4.20 8.41 -34.29
C SER A 367 -5.48 7.59 -34.04
N ALA A 368 -5.55 6.40 -34.65
CA ALA A 368 -6.66 5.48 -34.44
C ALA A 368 -6.71 4.98 -32.99
N GLN A 369 -5.54 4.77 -32.36
CA GLN A 369 -5.44 4.32 -30.97
C GLN A 369 -6.01 5.36 -29.99
N PHE A 370 -5.68 6.63 -30.18
CA PHE A 370 -6.22 7.70 -29.33
C PHE A 370 -7.73 7.87 -29.48
N LYS A 371 -8.24 7.79 -30.71
CA LYS A 371 -9.70 7.83 -30.94
C LYS A 371 -10.41 6.65 -30.27
N GLU A 372 -9.86 5.43 -30.41
CA GLU A 372 -10.38 4.26 -29.72
C GLU A 372 -10.34 4.44 -28.19
N LEU A 373 -9.26 4.98 -27.63
CA LEU A 373 -9.20 5.27 -26.20
C LEU A 373 -10.35 6.17 -25.73
N LEU A 374 -10.64 7.25 -26.48
CA LEU A 374 -11.74 8.15 -26.15
C LEU A 374 -13.11 7.47 -26.25
N GLU A 375 -13.34 6.65 -27.26
CA GLU A 375 -14.57 5.85 -27.43
C GLU A 375 -14.77 4.90 -26.24
N ARG A 376 -13.70 4.18 -25.83
CA ARG A 376 -13.74 3.26 -24.68
C ARG A 376 -13.96 3.99 -23.35
N LYS A 377 -13.44 5.21 -23.20
CA LYS A 377 -13.72 6.05 -22.01
C LYS A 377 -15.20 6.45 -21.95
N VAL A 378 -15.81 6.79 -23.07
CA VAL A 378 -17.25 7.09 -23.14
C VAL A 378 -18.07 5.84 -22.78
N GLU A 379 -17.73 4.69 -23.34
CA GLU A 379 -18.39 3.41 -23.03
C GLU A 379 -18.30 3.08 -21.52
N TRP A 380 -17.15 3.34 -20.92
CA TRP A 380 -16.95 3.14 -19.49
C TRP A 380 -17.80 4.07 -18.61
N GLU A 381 -17.87 5.35 -18.96
CA GLU A 381 -18.73 6.31 -18.27
C GLU A 381 -20.21 5.96 -18.39
N GLU A 382 -20.64 5.47 -19.55
CA GLU A 382 -22.02 5.00 -19.76
C GLU A 382 -22.33 3.75 -18.94
N TYR A 383 -21.36 2.86 -18.80
CA TYR A 383 -21.47 1.66 -17.96
C TYR A 383 -21.61 2.00 -16.46
N LEU A 384 -20.86 3.00 -15.97
CA LEU A 384 -20.89 3.42 -14.56
C LEU A 384 -22.09 4.32 -14.21
N ARG A 385 -22.65 5.02 -15.20
CA ARG A 385 -23.72 6.01 -14.97
C ARG A 385 -24.90 5.47 -14.16
N PRO A 386 -25.47 4.28 -14.44
CA PRO A 386 -26.60 3.76 -13.67
C PRO A 386 -26.30 3.59 -12.17
N LEU A 387 -25.09 3.21 -11.81
CA LEU A 387 -24.67 3.05 -10.42
C LEU A 387 -24.52 4.40 -9.71
N ARG A 388 -24.00 5.40 -10.43
CA ARG A 388 -23.74 6.75 -9.91
C ARG A 388 -25.02 7.61 -9.81
N THR A 389 -26.07 7.28 -10.57
CA THR A 389 -27.31 8.04 -10.63
C THR A 389 -28.54 7.23 -10.19
N ALA A 390 -28.33 6.08 -9.56
CA ALA A 390 -29.41 5.23 -9.10
C ALA A 390 -30.35 5.98 -8.13
N ASN A 391 -31.66 5.84 -8.33
CA ASN A 391 -32.65 6.35 -7.38
C ASN A 391 -33.10 5.21 -6.47
N VAL A 392 -32.20 4.78 -5.59
CA VAL A 392 -32.39 3.66 -4.67
C VAL A 392 -32.10 4.06 -3.23
N GLN A 393 -32.78 3.41 -2.30
CA GLN A 393 -32.52 3.53 -0.87
C GLN A 393 -32.38 2.11 -0.28
N PRO A 394 -31.31 1.85 0.46
CA PRO A 394 -30.14 2.72 0.74
C PRO A 394 -29.35 3.08 -0.53
N MET A 395 -28.56 4.19 -0.46
CA MET A 395 -27.75 4.69 -1.59
C MET A 395 -26.67 3.70 -2.02
N THR A 396 -26.17 3.83 -3.25
CA THR A 396 -25.05 3.03 -3.75
C THR A 396 -23.70 3.57 -3.25
N ALA A 397 -22.70 2.70 -3.12
CA ALA A 397 -21.35 3.14 -2.79
C ALA A 397 -20.75 4.05 -3.90
N SER A 398 -21.10 3.82 -5.17
CA SER A 398 -20.68 4.68 -6.28
C SER A 398 -21.19 6.12 -6.16
N GLN A 399 -22.43 6.33 -5.67
CA GLN A 399 -22.95 7.67 -5.39
C GLN A 399 -22.14 8.36 -4.28
N VAL A 400 -21.84 7.64 -3.21
CA VAL A 400 -21.02 8.15 -2.10
C VAL A 400 -19.64 8.58 -2.60
N LEU A 401 -18.98 7.76 -3.41
CA LEU A 401 -17.63 8.06 -3.92
C LEU A 401 -17.61 9.26 -4.87
N VAL A 402 -18.60 9.39 -5.74
CA VAL A 402 -18.70 10.52 -6.66
C VAL A 402 -18.89 11.83 -5.89
N GLU A 403 -19.81 11.87 -4.92
CA GLU A 403 -20.04 13.07 -4.12
C GLU A 403 -18.85 13.38 -3.21
N ALA A 404 -18.20 12.34 -2.66
CA ALA A 404 -16.97 12.50 -1.90
C ALA A 404 -15.84 13.11 -2.75
N ARG A 405 -15.62 12.62 -3.97
CA ARG A 405 -14.56 13.16 -4.84
C ARG A 405 -14.82 14.63 -5.22
N LYS A 406 -16.07 14.99 -5.48
CA LYS A 406 -16.44 16.38 -5.79
C LYS A 406 -16.17 17.35 -4.63
N ALA A 407 -16.40 16.87 -3.39
CA ALA A 407 -16.25 17.68 -2.19
C ALA A 407 -14.79 17.78 -1.69
N LEU A 408 -13.96 16.79 -1.98
CA LEU A 408 -12.56 16.78 -1.54
C LEU A 408 -11.68 17.64 -2.46
N PRO A 409 -10.67 18.33 -1.91
CA PRO A 409 -9.66 19.04 -2.69
C PRO A 409 -8.91 18.14 -3.67
N ARG A 410 -8.32 18.74 -4.72
CA ARG A 410 -7.59 18.01 -5.75
C ARG A 410 -6.39 17.22 -5.22
N ASP A 411 -5.73 17.73 -4.20
CA ASP A 411 -4.54 17.17 -3.55
C ASP A 411 -4.87 16.23 -2.39
N ALA A 412 -6.15 15.93 -2.16
CA ALA A 412 -6.56 15.02 -1.09
C ALA A 412 -5.96 13.62 -1.27
N ILE A 413 -5.50 13.04 -0.15
CA ILE A 413 -5.03 11.66 -0.07
C ILE A 413 -6.24 10.78 0.26
N VAL A 414 -6.52 9.78 -0.58
CA VAL A 414 -7.51 8.75 -0.31
C VAL A 414 -6.81 7.49 0.17
N VAL A 415 -7.26 6.98 1.32
CA VAL A 415 -6.77 5.72 1.91
C VAL A 415 -7.89 4.70 1.86
N THR A 416 -7.65 3.54 1.25
CA THR A 416 -8.70 2.53 1.10
C THR A 416 -8.38 1.25 1.86
N ASP A 417 -9.42 0.59 2.32
CA ASP A 417 -9.34 -0.75 2.90
C ASP A 417 -9.57 -1.83 1.86
N SER A 418 -9.13 -3.05 2.14
CA SER A 418 -9.46 -4.23 1.33
C SER A 418 -10.95 -4.45 1.31
N SER A 419 -11.61 -4.39 0.17
CA SER A 419 -13.02 -4.76 -0.03
C SER A 419 -13.59 -4.17 -1.34
N ASN A 420 -14.92 -4.20 -1.51
CA ASN A 420 -15.59 -3.50 -2.63
C ASN A 420 -15.24 -2.00 -2.71
N PRO A 421 -15.23 -1.22 -1.61
CA PRO A 421 -14.78 0.17 -1.66
C PRO A 421 -13.38 0.36 -2.26
N GLN A 422 -12.42 -0.54 -2.00
CA GLN A 422 -11.11 -0.50 -2.63
C GLN A 422 -11.20 -0.56 -4.16
N ASN A 423 -11.97 -1.52 -4.67
CA ASN A 423 -12.13 -1.74 -6.10
C ASN A 423 -12.87 -0.57 -6.77
N GLN A 424 -13.89 -0.03 -6.07
CA GLN A 424 -14.65 1.12 -6.55
C GLN A 424 -13.80 2.40 -6.54
N VAL A 425 -13.03 2.67 -5.47
CA VAL A 425 -12.09 3.81 -5.45
C VAL A 425 -11.04 3.66 -6.55
N PHE A 426 -10.54 2.46 -6.81
CA PHE A 426 -9.57 2.23 -7.87
C PHE A 426 -10.09 2.68 -9.25
N ASN A 427 -11.38 2.49 -9.52
CA ASN A 427 -11.99 2.78 -10.80
C ASN A 427 -12.79 4.09 -10.86
N GLU A 428 -13.38 4.53 -9.74
CA GLU A 428 -14.38 5.60 -9.73
C GLU A 428 -13.94 6.86 -9.01
N PHE A 429 -12.83 6.81 -8.28
CA PHE A 429 -12.33 7.95 -7.51
C PHE A 429 -11.01 8.47 -8.11
N PRO A 430 -11.04 9.46 -9.01
CA PRO A 430 -9.83 9.95 -9.65
C PRO A 430 -8.87 10.62 -8.68
N VAL A 431 -7.58 10.33 -8.86
CA VAL A 431 -6.44 10.98 -8.20
C VAL A 431 -5.53 11.63 -9.24
N TYR A 432 -4.82 12.67 -8.85
CA TYR A 432 -4.20 13.56 -9.82
C TYR A 432 -2.68 13.68 -9.67
N GLY A 433 -2.12 12.94 -8.71
CA GLY A 433 -0.69 12.96 -8.46
C GLY A 433 -0.20 11.80 -7.60
N PRO A 434 1.13 11.65 -7.49
CA PRO A 434 1.73 10.59 -6.72
C PRO A 434 1.41 10.71 -5.22
N ARG A 435 1.37 9.56 -4.53
CA ARG A 435 1.09 9.45 -3.09
C ARG A 435 -0.29 9.94 -2.65
N GLN A 436 -1.21 10.15 -3.59
CA GLN A 436 -2.61 10.50 -3.29
C GLN A 436 -3.52 9.28 -3.11
N HIS A 437 -3.05 8.07 -3.40
CA HIS A 437 -3.78 6.83 -3.17
C HIS A 437 -2.94 5.88 -2.30
N ILE A 438 -3.52 5.43 -1.20
CA ILE A 438 -2.91 4.48 -0.26
C ILE A 438 -3.86 3.29 -0.09
N THR A 439 -3.35 2.08 -0.28
CA THR A 439 -4.15 0.85 -0.25
C THR A 439 -3.29 -0.35 0.16
N PRO A 440 -3.83 -1.36 0.85
CA PRO A 440 -3.09 -2.58 1.19
C PRO A 440 -3.06 -3.52 -0.04
N GLY A 441 -2.08 -3.30 -0.95
CA GLY A 441 -2.08 -3.95 -2.26
C GLY A 441 -1.88 -5.47 -2.22
N GLY A 442 -0.65 -5.93 -1.95
CA GLY A 442 -0.27 -7.32 -2.11
C GLY A 442 -0.82 -8.26 -1.04
N MET A 443 -0.89 -7.82 0.21
CA MET A 443 -1.44 -8.61 1.32
C MET A 443 -2.96 -8.47 1.42
N SER A 444 -3.48 -7.33 1.00
CA SER A 444 -4.92 -7.00 1.02
C SER A 444 -5.60 -7.26 2.37
N GLY A 445 -4.92 -6.92 3.47
CA GLY A 445 -5.43 -7.07 4.84
C GLY A 445 -6.58 -6.11 5.10
N ILE A 446 -7.68 -6.63 5.65
CA ILE A 446 -8.81 -5.81 6.11
C ILE A 446 -8.46 -5.13 7.45
N GLY A 447 -8.98 -3.92 7.67
CA GLY A 447 -8.66 -3.09 8.84
C GLY A 447 -7.43 -2.18 8.64
N PHE A 448 -6.94 -2.06 7.42
CA PHE A 448 -5.78 -1.23 7.08
C PHE A 448 -6.08 0.27 7.04
N ALA A 449 -7.20 0.67 6.43
CA ALA A 449 -7.41 2.06 6.02
C ALA A 449 -7.46 3.06 7.18
N LEU A 450 -8.14 2.71 8.26
CA LEU A 450 -8.33 3.62 9.39
C LEU A 450 -6.98 4.00 10.04
N PRO A 451 -6.15 3.05 10.52
CA PRO A 451 -4.85 3.38 11.09
C PRO A 451 -3.88 3.97 10.05
N ALA A 452 -3.87 3.48 8.81
CA ALA A 452 -3.01 4.02 7.77
C ALA A 452 -3.33 5.48 7.43
N ALA A 453 -4.61 5.88 7.50
CA ALA A 453 -5.01 7.27 7.29
C ALA A 453 -4.54 8.20 8.42
N ILE A 454 -4.52 7.73 9.66
CA ILE A 454 -3.92 8.47 10.78
C ILE A 454 -2.43 8.69 10.50
N GLY A 455 -1.72 7.62 10.15
CA GLY A 455 -0.31 7.71 9.76
C GLY A 455 -0.08 8.65 8.57
N ALA A 456 -0.91 8.56 7.54
CA ALA A 456 -0.83 9.43 6.37
C ALA A 456 -1.02 10.91 6.72
N LYS A 457 -1.97 11.22 7.61
CA LYS A 457 -2.21 12.59 8.10
C LYS A 457 -1.03 13.13 8.89
N LEU A 458 -0.41 12.30 9.73
CA LEU A 458 0.79 12.67 10.48
C LEU A 458 2.01 12.84 9.57
N GLY A 459 2.12 12.03 8.52
CA GLY A 459 3.20 12.12 7.53
C GLY A 459 3.09 13.35 6.61
N LYS A 460 1.88 13.86 6.41
CA LYS A 460 1.58 15.01 5.56
C LYS A 460 0.48 15.87 6.17
N PRO A 461 0.79 16.62 7.25
CA PRO A 461 -0.21 17.33 8.05
C PRO A 461 -1.05 18.35 7.28
N GLU A 462 -0.50 18.96 6.24
CA GLU A 462 -1.17 19.96 5.41
C GLU A 462 -2.20 19.36 4.44
N ALA A 463 -2.04 18.09 4.06
CA ALA A 463 -2.92 17.47 3.08
C ALA A 463 -4.25 17.03 3.72
N PRO A 464 -5.38 17.23 3.03
CA PRO A 464 -6.63 16.56 3.38
C PRO A 464 -6.47 15.05 3.23
N VAL A 465 -6.91 14.27 4.22
CA VAL A 465 -6.87 12.80 4.17
C VAL A 465 -8.30 12.28 4.35
N CYS A 466 -8.73 11.40 3.45
CA CYS A 466 -10.00 10.70 3.52
C CYS A 466 -9.77 9.18 3.50
N ALA A 467 -10.18 8.49 4.55
CA ALA A 467 -10.18 7.03 4.59
C ALA A 467 -11.54 6.50 4.12
N VAL A 468 -11.55 5.57 3.16
CA VAL A 468 -12.77 4.93 2.64
C VAL A 468 -12.71 3.42 2.92
N PHE A 469 -13.63 2.92 3.71
CA PHE A 469 -13.64 1.51 4.13
C PHE A 469 -15.04 1.02 4.47
N GLY A 470 -15.23 -0.30 4.47
CA GLY A 470 -16.49 -0.93 4.83
C GLY A 470 -16.72 -1.03 6.34
N ASP A 471 -17.94 -1.30 6.73
CA ASP A 471 -18.34 -1.54 8.11
C ASP A 471 -17.64 -2.74 8.77
N GLY A 472 -17.32 -3.79 7.99
CA GLY A 472 -16.53 -4.91 8.47
C GLY A 472 -15.10 -4.50 8.88
N ALA A 473 -14.45 -3.64 8.10
CA ALA A 473 -13.13 -3.08 8.44
C ALA A 473 -13.21 -2.17 9.65
N PHE A 474 -14.25 -1.33 9.72
CA PHE A 474 -14.54 -0.50 10.89
C PHE A 474 -14.65 -1.32 12.18
N LEU A 475 -15.39 -2.42 12.14
CA LEU A 475 -15.57 -3.29 13.32
C LEU A 475 -14.25 -3.96 13.79
N GLN A 476 -13.25 -4.09 12.93
CA GLN A 476 -11.94 -4.63 13.32
C GLN A 476 -11.02 -3.59 13.95
N THR A 477 -11.04 -2.36 13.47
CA THR A 477 -10.03 -1.34 13.86
C THR A 477 -10.64 -0.03 14.35
N GLY A 478 -11.95 0.03 14.53
CA GLY A 478 -12.66 1.26 14.95
C GLY A 478 -12.20 1.86 16.28
N THR A 479 -11.62 1.07 17.17
CA THR A 479 -11.01 1.55 18.43
C THR A 479 -9.85 2.53 18.18
N GLU A 480 -9.22 2.47 17.01
CA GLU A 480 -8.12 3.36 16.63
C GLU A 480 -8.56 4.82 16.42
N LEU A 481 -9.87 5.07 16.33
CA LEU A 481 -10.43 6.43 16.39
C LEU A 481 -10.05 7.17 17.67
N ALA A 482 -9.85 6.44 18.79
CA ALA A 482 -9.33 7.03 20.03
C ALA A 482 -7.92 7.62 19.81
N THR A 483 -7.05 6.93 19.06
CA THR A 483 -5.73 7.46 18.70
C THR A 483 -5.86 8.70 17.82
N ALA A 484 -6.76 8.68 16.83
CA ALA A 484 -7.02 9.86 16.00
C ALA A 484 -7.45 11.07 16.84
N ALA A 485 -8.35 10.85 17.81
CA ALA A 485 -8.81 11.89 18.72
C ALA A 485 -7.69 12.42 19.64
N MET A 486 -6.90 11.51 20.25
CA MET A 486 -5.77 11.88 21.12
C MET A 486 -4.70 12.68 20.38
N LEU A 487 -4.43 12.34 19.13
CA LEU A 487 -3.40 13.00 18.33
C LEU A 487 -3.92 14.20 17.53
N GLY A 488 -5.22 14.48 17.59
CA GLY A 488 -5.83 15.54 16.78
C GLY A 488 -5.67 15.31 15.27
N ALA A 489 -5.59 14.05 14.83
CA ALA A 489 -5.40 13.71 13.42
C ALA A 489 -6.68 13.97 12.62
N ALA A 490 -6.78 15.14 12.00
CA ALA A 490 -7.94 15.60 11.23
C ALA A 490 -8.09 14.78 9.93
N VAL A 491 -8.62 13.58 10.05
CA VAL A 491 -8.94 12.65 8.96
C VAL A 491 -10.45 12.58 8.79
N VAL A 492 -10.91 12.54 7.54
CA VAL A 492 -12.30 12.20 7.19
C VAL A 492 -12.41 10.68 7.07
N PHE A 493 -13.09 10.03 7.99
CA PHE A 493 -13.35 8.59 7.98
C PHE A 493 -14.71 8.33 7.35
N LEU A 494 -14.74 7.85 6.11
CA LEU A 494 -15.94 7.57 5.34
C LEU A 494 -16.24 6.06 5.36
N VAL A 495 -17.21 5.66 6.15
CA VAL A 495 -17.64 4.26 6.27
C VAL A 495 -18.73 3.97 5.25
N ILE A 496 -18.48 3.02 4.35
CA ILE A 496 -19.51 2.44 3.48
C ILE A 496 -20.20 1.33 4.28
N ASN A 497 -21.24 1.72 5.00
CA ASN A 497 -21.96 0.83 5.93
C ASN A 497 -23.11 0.14 5.20
N ASN A 498 -22.92 -1.13 4.87
CA ASN A 498 -23.88 -1.93 4.12
C ASN A 498 -24.34 -3.20 4.86
N GLY A 499 -23.97 -3.37 6.13
CA GLY A 499 -24.41 -4.48 6.98
C GLY A 499 -23.78 -5.83 6.62
N GLY A 500 -22.52 -5.86 6.10
CA GLY A 500 -21.90 -7.15 5.83
C GLY A 500 -20.57 -7.15 5.08
N TRP A 501 -20.07 -8.35 4.87
CA TRP A 501 -18.84 -8.63 4.09
C TRP A 501 -19.15 -8.64 2.58
N GLY A 502 -19.52 -7.47 2.03
CA GLY A 502 -20.04 -7.35 0.67
C GLY A 502 -19.14 -7.94 -0.42
N ALA A 503 -17.82 -7.83 -0.29
CA ALA A 503 -16.88 -8.39 -1.26
C ALA A 503 -16.97 -9.93 -1.31
N ILE A 504 -16.97 -10.59 -0.15
CA ILE A 504 -17.04 -12.05 -0.07
C ILE A 504 -18.42 -12.54 -0.47
N ARG A 505 -19.49 -11.82 -0.09
CA ARG A 505 -20.84 -12.07 -0.57
C ARG A 505 -20.90 -12.13 -2.10
N ASN A 506 -20.31 -11.13 -2.76
CA ASN A 506 -20.30 -11.07 -4.21
C ASN A 506 -19.55 -12.25 -4.84
N LEU A 507 -18.44 -12.68 -4.25
CA LEU A 507 -17.72 -13.87 -4.69
C LEU A 507 -18.58 -15.13 -4.56
N GLN A 508 -19.25 -15.33 -3.42
CA GLN A 508 -20.14 -16.48 -3.22
C GLN A 508 -21.28 -16.51 -4.25
N LEU A 509 -21.98 -15.40 -4.41
CA LEU A 509 -23.12 -15.33 -5.32
C LEU A 509 -22.72 -15.47 -6.79
N ASN A 510 -21.63 -14.83 -7.20
CA ASN A 510 -21.17 -14.89 -8.59
C ASN A 510 -20.63 -16.27 -8.99
N MET A 511 -19.95 -16.95 -8.06
CA MET A 511 -19.28 -18.23 -8.38
C MET A 511 -20.12 -19.45 -8.06
N PHE A 512 -20.99 -19.37 -7.05
CA PHE A 512 -21.72 -20.54 -6.55
C PHE A 512 -23.24 -20.45 -6.77
N GLY A 513 -23.78 -19.25 -7.03
CA GLY A 513 -25.21 -19.02 -7.27
C GLY A 513 -25.92 -18.33 -6.12
N GLU A 514 -27.11 -17.80 -6.39
CA GLU A 514 -27.88 -16.94 -5.49
C GLU A 514 -28.24 -17.62 -4.15
N ASP A 515 -28.38 -18.94 -4.13
CA ASP A 515 -28.75 -19.71 -2.94
C ASP A 515 -27.55 -20.10 -2.06
N ARG A 516 -26.33 -19.59 -2.38
CA ARG A 516 -25.07 -20.02 -1.76
C ARG A 516 -24.42 -18.97 -0.88
N GLU A 517 -25.18 -18.02 -0.41
CA GLU A 517 -24.71 -17.03 0.55
C GLU A 517 -24.66 -17.59 1.97
N ILE A 518 -23.51 -17.44 2.66
CA ILE A 518 -23.35 -17.85 4.05
C ILE A 518 -22.44 -16.86 4.82
N ILE A 519 -22.89 -16.44 6.01
CA ILE A 519 -22.21 -15.57 7.00
C ILE A 519 -21.69 -14.23 6.47
N THR A 520 -22.14 -13.77 5.34
CA THR A 520 -21.66 -12.53 4.72
C THR A 520 -22.53 -11.31 4.98
N GLN A 521 -23.77 -11.51 5.43
CA GLN A 521 -24.62 -10.44 5.95
C GLN A 521 -24.62 -10.46 7.48
N PHE A 522 -24.55 -9.29 8.10
CA PHE A 522 -24.71 -9.17 9.54
C PHE A 522 -26.21 -9.24 9.90
N LYS A 523 -26.55 -10.11 10.83
CA LYS A 523 -27.93 -10.37 11.21
C LYS A 523 -28.08 -10.50 12.72
N THR A 524 -29.23 -10.06 13.22
CA THR A 524 -29.67 -10.32 14.60
C THR A 524 -29.98 -11.83 14.78
N PRO A 525 -30.13 -12.31 16.02
CA PRO A 525 -30.56 -13.68 16.29
C PRO A 525 -31.90 -14.06 15.63
N ASP A 526 -32.78 -13.09 15.40
CA ASP A 526 -34.07 -13.28 14.74
C ASP A 526 -33.97 -13.25 13.20
N GLY A 527 -32.74 -13.07 12.66
CA GLY A 527 -32.47 -13.07 11.22
C GLY A 527 -32.63 -11.73 10.52
N GLU A 528 -32.97 -10.66 11.24
CA GLU A 528 -33.10 -9.31 10.70
C GLU A 528 -31.75 -8.69 10.36
N PRO A 529 -31.63 -7.86 9.32
CA PRO A 529 -30.39 -7.14 9.01
C PRO A 529 -29.91 -6.30 10.21
N TRP A 530 -28.60 -6.37 10.45
CA TRP A 530 -27.96 -5.59 11.50
C TRP A 530 -26.88 -4.69 10.92
N MET A 531 -26.84 -3.44 11.36
CA MET A 531 -25.81 -2.48 10.99
C MET A 531 -25.19 -1.86 12.24
N ALA A 532 -23.88 -1.70 12.22
CA ALA A 532 -23.17 -1.00 13.29
C ALA A 532 -23.57 0.47 13.32
N ASP A 533 -23.65 1.04 14.51
CA ASP A 533 -23.71 2.49 14.71
C ASP A 533 -22.30 3.08 14.75
N ALA A 534 -21.66 3.18 13.57
CA ALA A 534 -20.31 3.67 13.47
C ALA A 534 -20.18 5.12 13.96
N ALA A 535 -21.18 5.96 13.69
CA ALA A 535 -21.19 7.36 14.17
C ALA A 535 -21.27 7.44 15.70
N GLY A 536 -22.10 6.61 16.34
CA GLY A 536 -22.19 6.54 17.80
C GLY A 536 -20.89 6.09 18.45
N VAL A 537 -20.24 5.06 17.89
CA VAL A 537 -18.92 4.60 18.35
C VAL A 537 -17.88 5.70 18.21
N ALA A 538 -17.80 6.38 17.06
CA ALA A 538 -16.84 7.45 16.83
C ALA A 538 -16.98 8.60 17.85
N LYS A 539 -18.21 9.02 18.14
CA LYS A 539 -18.49 10.04 19.15
C LYS A 539 -18.04 9.61 20.55
N SER A 540 -18.26 8.35 20.91
CA SER A 540 -17.83 7.83 22.21
C SER A 540 -16.31 7.77 22.37
N LEU A 541 -15.56 7.69 21.25
CA LEU A 541 -14.10 7.71 21.22
C LEU A 541 -13.49 9.10 21.02
N GLY A 542 -14.31 10.17 21.04
CA GLY A 542 -13.83 11.55 20.99
C GLY A 542 -13.73 12.16 19.59
N CYS A 543 -14.21 11.48 18.56
CA CYS A 543 -14.31 12.02 17.21
C CYS A 543 -15.65 12.77 17.00
N GLU A 544 -15.68 13.71 16.08
CA GLU A 544 -16.95 14.18 15.52
C GLU A 544 -17.50 13.14 14.55
N ALA A 545 -18.81 13.01 14.43
CA ALA A 545 -19.40 12.05 13.53
C ALA A 545 -20.87 12.35 13.21
N GLU A 546 -21.31 11.88 12.04
CA GLU A 546 -22.70 11.90 11.61
C GLU A 546 -23.04 10.67 10.77
N ARG A 547 -24.32 10.28 10.76
CA ARG A 547 -24.86 9.27 9.87
C ARG A 547 -25.53 9.95 8.69
N VAL A 548 -25.26 9.45 7.49
CA VAL A 548 -25.77 9.97 6.23
C VAL A 548 -26.50 8.87 5.46
N THR A 549 -27.73 9.15 5.02
CA THR A 549 -28.59 8.23 4.26
C THR A 549 -28.98 8.75 2.88
N ASP A 550 -28.72 10.03 2.60
CA ASP A 550 -28.98 10.69 1.33
C ASP A 550 -27.65 11.01 0.63
N PRO A 551 -27.43 10.56 -0.61
CA PRO A 551 -26.20 10.85 -1.35
C PRO A 551 -25.93 12.35 -1.53
N ALA A 552 -26.98 13.20 -1.58
CA ALA A 552 -26.82 14.65 -1.67
C ALA A 552 -26.17 15.27 -0.44
N GLU A 553 -26.25 14.62 0.73
CA GLU A 553 -25.67 15.08 1.98
C GLU A 553 -24.20 14.65 2.18
N ILE A 554 -23.66 13.74 1.35
CA ILE A 554 -22.25 13.29 1.45
C ILE A 554 -21.29 14.47 1.23
N GLY A 555 -21.49 15.26 0.18
CA GLY A 555 -20.66 16.44 -0.08
C GLY A 555 -20.67 17.44 1.07
N PRO A 556 -21.83 17.92 1.52
CA PRO A 556 -21.95 18.76 2.71
C PRO A 556 -21.31 18.18 3.98
N ALA A 557 -21.45 16.87 4.24
CA ALA A 557 -20.82 16.20 5.39
C ALA A 557 -19.29 16.24 5.32
N ILE A 558 -18.71 15.99 4.14
CA ILE A 558 -17.26 16.11 3.91
C ILE A 558 -16.78 17.54 4.14
N GLN A 559 -17.53 18.55 3.67
CA GLN A 559 -17.18 19.94 3.91
C GLN A 559 -17.22 20.30 5.41
N ARG A 560 -18.21 19.81 6.16
CA ARG A 560 -18.24 19.94 7.64
C ARG A 560 -17.03 19.28 8.29
N ALA A 561 -16.69 18.06 7.84
CA ALA A 561 -15.54 17.32 8.36
C ALA A 561 -14.23 18.08 8.12
N LEU A 562 -13.99 18.58 6.92
CA LEU A 562 -12.81 19.38 6.59
C LEU A 562 -12.73 20.69 7.37
N ALA A 563 -13.86 21.37 7.54
CA ALA A 563 -13.94 22.64 8.27
C ALA A 563 -13.75 22.46 9.79
N SER A 564 -14.07 21.29 10.34
CA SER A 564 -13.93 21.01 11.77
C SER A 564 -12.48 21.02 12.25
N GLY A 565 -11.53 20.66 11.38
CA GLY A 565 -10.13 20.48 11.75
C GLY A 565 -9.89 19.35 12.76
N LYS A 566 -10.84 18.43 12.91
CA LYS A 566 -10.83 17.31 13.86
C LYS A 566 -11.00 15.98 13.12
N PRO A 567 -10.67 14.84 13.77
CA PRO A 567 -11.07 13.54 13.26
C PRO A 567 -12.60 13.45 13.18
N TYR A 568 -13.11 13.08 11.99
CA TYR A 568 -14.53 13.13 11.70
C TYR A 568 -14.97 11.87 10.95
N LEU A 569 -15.98 11.17 11.47
CA LEU A 569 -16.52 9.98 10.84
C LEU A 569 -17.87 10.25 10.18
N ILE A 570 -18.00 9.85 8.93
CA ILE A 570 -19.24 9.86 8.15
C ILE A 570 -19.70 8.42 7.98
N ASP A 571 -20.79 8.05 8.64
CA ASP A 571 -21.42 6.72 8.57
C ASP A 571 -22.43 6.71 7.41
N ALA A 572 -21.98 6.37 6.21
CA ALA A 572 -22.78 6.37 4.99
C ALA A 572 -23.54 5.03 4.84
N ILE A 573 -24.86 5.07 4.99
CA ILE A 573 -25.71 3.88 4.90
C ILE A 573 -25.92 3.50 3.44
N CYS A 574 -25.36 2.36 3.03
CA CYS A 574 -25.35 1.91 1.65
C CYS A 574 -26.07 0.58 1.47
N ALA A 575 -26.54 0.34 0.25
CA ALA A 575 -27.01 -0.97 -0.16
C ALA A 575 -25.86 -1.98 -0.21
N ILE A 576 -26.13 -3.23 0.16
CA ILE A 576 -25.21 -4.34 -0.07
C ILE A 576 -25.33 -4.80 -1.52
N GLU A 577 -24.78 -4.01 -2.42
CA GLU A 577 -24.87 -4.20 -3.86
C GLU A 577 -23.75 -5.09 -4.40
N ARG A 578 -23.94 -5.58 -5.62
CA ARG A 578 -22.86 -6.15 -6.43
C ARG A 578 -22.23 -5.00 -7.23
N PRO A 579 -21.03 -4.56 -6.94
CA PRO A 579 -20.38 -3.58 -7.79
C PRO A 579 -20.14 -4.15 -9.19
N TYR A 580 -20.10 -3.27 -10.14
CA TYR A 580 -19.92 -3.50 -11.56
C TYR A 580 -18.71 -4.35 -11.94
N SER A 581 -17.74 -4.47 -11.05
CA SER A 581 -16.44 -5.06 -11.33
C SER A 581 -16.53 -6.31 -12.22
N ASN A 582 -15.77 -6.31 -13.29
CA ASN A 582 -15.48 -7.38 -14.23
C ASN A 582 -16.64 -8.00 -15.04
N MET A 583 -17.77 -7.37 -15.12
CA MET A 583 -18.85 -7.87 -15.98
C MET A 583 -18.45 -7.98 -17.46
N HIS A 584 -17.51 -7.13 -17.93
CA HIS A 584 -16.99 -7.12 -19.30
C HIS A 584 -15.59 -7.69 -19.44
N VAL A 585 -14.88 -7.84 -18.34
CA VAL A 585 -13.60 -8.50 -18.27
C VAL A 585 -13.86 -9.83 -17.62
N THR A 586 -13.99 -10.84 -18.40
CA THR A 586 -14.23 -12.20 -17.91
C THR A 586 -13.01 -12.81 -17.24
N GLY A 587 -12.01 -11.97 -16.97
CA GLY A 587 -10.95 -12.34 -16.09
C GLY A 587 -11.56 -12.50 -14.71
N TRP A 588 -11.52 -13.62 -14.22
CA TRP A 588 -11.98 -13.95 -12.91
C TRP A 588 -10.77 -14.16 -12.04
N TRP A 589 -10.87 -13.61 -10.91
CA TRP A 589 -10.03 -14.00 -9.82
C TRP A 589 -10.36 -15.45 -9.51
N ASP A 590 -9.36 -16.33 -9.51
CA ASP A 590 -9.55 -17.78 -9.49
C ASP A 590 -10.20 -18.28 -8.19
N ILE A 591 -11.52 -18.15 -8.10
CA ILE A 591 -12.32 -18.76 -7.04
C ILE A 591 -12.73 -20.15 -7.48
N THR A 592 -12.12 -21.15 -6.87
CA THR A 592 -12.35 -22.54 -7.20
C THR A 592 -13.79 -22.97 -6.91
N VAL A 593 -14.52 -23.39 -7.93
CA VAL A 593 -15.87 -23.94 -7.78
C VAL A 593 -15.78 -25.40 -7.31
N PRO A 594 -16.45 -25.78 -6.20
CA PRO A 594 -16.45 -27.16 -5.69
C PRO A 594 -16.97 -28.18 -6.68
N ALA A 595 -16.43 -29.40 -6.66
CA ALA A 595 -16.79 -30.47 -7.59
C ALA A 595 -18.25 -30.86 -7.53
N TYR A 596 -18.88 -30.76 -6.35
CA TYR A 596 -20.31 -31.11 -6.17
C TYR A 596 -21.28 -30.10 -6.80
N LEU A 597 -20.82 -28.98 -7.29
CA LEU A 597 -21.63 -27.98 -8.01
C LEU A 597 -21.67 -28.24 -9.53
N GLY A 598 -21.65 -29.48 -9.95
CA GLY A 598 -21.93 -30.00 -11.29
C GLY A 598 -21.64 -29.06 -12.46
N ASP A 599 -22.68 -28.45 -13.03
CA ASP A 599 -22.60 -27.57 -14.20
C ASP A 599 -21.76 -26.32 -13.97
N LEU A 600 -21.81 -25.74 -12.77
CA LEU A 600 -20.97 -24.58 -12.40
C LEU A 600 -19.49 -24.97 -12.41
N ARG A 601 -19.18 -26.17 -11.88
CA ARG A 601 -17.81 -26.70 -11.93
C ARG A 601 -17.35 -26.94 -13.36
N ALA A 602 -18.20 -27.51 -14.22
CA ALA A 602 -17.88 -27.74 -15.62
C ALA A 602 -17.61 -26.42 -16.37
N LYS A 603 -18.43 -25.39 -16.13
CA LYS A 603 -18.22 -24.03 -16.67
C LYS A 603 -16.91 -23.42 -16.16
N TYR A 604 -16.62 -23.56 -14.87
CA TYR A 604 -15.37 -23.12 -14.26
C TYR A 604 -14.16 -23.76 -14.93
N VAL A 605 -14.14 -25.08 -15.04
CA VAL A 605 -13.01 -25.81 -15.64
C VAL A 605 -12.81 -25.42 -17.10
N LYS A 606 -13.90 -25.26 -17.87
CA LYS A 606 -13.85 -24.82 -19.26
C LYS A 606 -13.32 -23.38 -19.41
N GLY A 607 -13.69 -22.49 -18.49
CA GLY A 607 -13.28 -21.08 -18.52
C GLY A 607 -11.84 -20.83 -18.04
N ARG A 608 -11.27 -21.80 -17.35
CA ARG A 608 -9.97 -21.66 -16.69
C ARG A 608 -8.77 -21.55 -17.67
N GLY A 609 -8.91 -22.00 -18.91
CA GLY A 609 -7.95 -21.74 -20.00
C GLY A 609 -6.61 -22.49 -19.93
N PHE A 610 -6.37 -23.30 -18.88
CA PHE A 610 -5.18 -24.15 -18.71
C PHE A 610 -5.48 -25.39 -17.86
#